data_57188b1abaec1a3431d7ac220ec7f030
#
_entry.id   57188b1abaec1a3431d7ac220ec7f030
#
_cell.length_a   1.000
_cell.length_b   1.000
_cell.length_c   1.000
_cell.angle_alpha   90.00
_cell.angle_beta   90.00
_cell.angle_gamma   90.00
#
_symmetry.space_group_name_H-M   'P 1'
#
loop_
_entity.id
_entity.type
_entity.pdbx_description
1 polymer ?
#
loop_
_entity_poly.entity_id
_entity_poly.type
_entity_poly.pdbx_seq_one_letter_code
_entity_poly.pdbx_strand_id
1 'polypeptide(L)'
;MGFLEFLREIGKYARVGTMMAKDSVKTRLDSESGMSFTEFSYQLLQGYDFCHLFKNEGVSVQVGGSDQWGNITAGTDLIKRILDDDEKGDSKAFGVTFPLLLKENGQKFGKSEDGAVWLSKERLSPYKFYQYMVQSTDADVIRFMKMLTFVDIVEIDAMEKSMSEEGYRPNTVQRRLAEEVTRF
;
A
#
# COMPACT_ATOMS: atom_id res chain seq x y z
N MET A 1 -24.52 6.22 -7.57
CA MET A 1 -24.34 7.40 -8.46
C MET A 1 -24.15 6.92 -9.90
N GLY A 2 -24.91 7.45 -10.85
CA GLY A 2 -24.76 7.12 -12.28
C GLY A 2 -23.56 7.85 -12.90
N PHE A 3 -23.04 7.34 -14.05
CA PHE A 3 -21.82 7.90 -14.68
C PHE A 3 -21.95 9.39 -15.05
N LEU A 4 -23.09 9.81 -15.65
CA LEU A 4 -23.31 11.22 -16.00
C LEU A 4 -23.43 12.12 -14.76
N GLU A 5 -24.06 11.60 -13.72
CA GLU A 5 -24.16 12.28 -12.43
C GLU A 5 -22.78 12.43 -11.78
N PHE A 6 -21.95 11.38 -11.80
CA PHE A 6 -20.58 11.43 -11.32
C PHE A 6 -19.75 12.49 -12.04
N LEU A 7 -19.83 12.58 -13.36
CA LEU A 7 -19.14 13.62 -14.12
C LEU A 7 -19.63 15.03 -13.76
N ARG A 8 -20.94 15.20 -13.54
CA ARG A 8 -21.54 16.48 -13.18
C ARG A 8 -21.15 16.95 -11.78
N GLU A 9 -21.22 16.04 -10.79
CA GLU A 9 -21.07 16.40 -9.39
C GLU A 9 -19.61 16.33 -8.90
N ILE A 10 -18.82 15.41 -9.42
CA ILE A 10 -17.44 15.14 -9.00
C ILE A 10 -16.44 15.58 -10.07
N GLY A 11 -16.70 15.25 -11.33
CA GLY A 11 -15.81 15.56 -12.44
C GLY A 11 -15.51 17.05 -12.59
N LYS A 12 -16.45 17.92 -12.24
CA LYS A 12 -16.25 19.40 -12.26
C LYS A 12 -15.11 19.89 -11.37
N TYR A 13 -14.78 19.16 -10.30
CA TYR A 13 -13.66 19.50 -9.41
C TYR A 13 -12.31 18.96 -9.90
N ALA A 14 -12.33 18.04 -10.86
CA ALA A 14 -11.13 17.41 -11.40
C ALA A 14 -10.50 18.28 -12.50
N ARG A 15 -9.23 18.64 -12.34
CA ARG A 15 -8.46 19.36 -13.36
C ARG A 15 -7.55 18.38 -14.09
N VAL A 16 -7.82 18.12 -15.36
CA VAL A 16 -7.05 17.18 -16.19
C VAL A 16 -5.55 17.49 -16.15
N GLY A 17 -5.14 18.76 -16.23
CA GLY A 17 -3.73 19.13 -16.12
C GLY A 17 -3.08 18.69 -14.80
N THR A 18 -3.78 18.84 -13.67
CA THR A 18 -3.29 18.36 -12.36
C THR A 18 -3.20 16.85 -12.30
N MET A 19 -4.19 16.15 -12.89
CA MET A 19 -4.20 14.69 -12.96
C MET A 19 -3.04 14.15 -13.81
N MET A 20 -2.79 14.77 -14.96
CA MET A 20 -1.69 14.39 -15.87
C MET A 20 -0.31 14.73 -15.29
N ALA A 21 -0.20 15.72 -14.42
CA ALA A 21 1.06 16.14 -13.81
C ALA A 21 1.59 15.16 -12.76
N LYS A 22 0.79 14.19 -12.31
CA LYS A 22 1.21 13.20 -11.31
C LYS A 22 2.24 12.24 -11.89
N ASP A 23 3.30 11.93 -11.14
CA ASP A 23 4.40 11.09 -11.62
C ASP A 23 3.94 9.68 -12.04
N SER A 24 2.99 9.09 -11.31
CA SER A 24 2.40 7.80 -11.67
C SER A 24 1.68 7.82 -13.02
N VAL A 25 1.03 8.94 -13.36
CA VAL A 25 0.35 9.11 -14.65
C VAL A 25 1.37 9.36 -15.75
N LYS A 26 2.34 10.25 -15.53
CA LYS A 26 3.41 10.53 -16.51
C LYS A 26 4.15 9.25 -16.91
N THR A 27 4.62 8.48 -15.93
CA THR A 27 5.32 7.23 -16.16
C THR A 27 4.51 6.25 -17.03
N ARG A 28 3.18 6.21 -16.83
CA ARG A 28 2.28 5.36 -17.61
C ARG A 28 2.05 5.89 -19.03
N LEU A 29 1.88 7.20 -19.18
CA LEU A 29 1.71 7.83 -20.48
C LEU A 29 2.96 7.69 -21.37
N ASP A 30 4.15 7.71 -20.77
CA ASP A 30 5.44 7.55 -21.46
C ASP A 30 5.75 6.07 -21.78
N SER A 31 4.98 5.11 -21.27
CA SER A 31 5.14 3.69 -21.61
C SER A 31 4.57 3.36 -22.98
N GLU A 32 5.14 2.35 -23.66
CA GLU A 32 4.66 1.89 -24.99
C GLU A 32 3.17 1.54 -25.02
N SER A 33 2.63 1.01 -23.93
CA SER A 33 1.20 0.63 -23.82
C SER A 33 0.28 1.81 -23.53
N GLY A 34 0.84 2.97 -23.14
CA GLY A 34 0.06 4.13 -22.73
C GLY A 34 -0.81 3.88 -21.49
N MET A 35 -1.86 4.68 -21.35
CA MET A 35 -2.80 4.61 -20.22
C MET A 35 -4.24 4.60 -20.73
N SER A 36 -5.05 3.64 -20.30
CA SER A 36 -6.48 3.62 -20.64
C SER A 36 -7.25 4.71 -19.87
N PHE A 37 -8.41 5.12 -20.41
CA PHE A 37 -9.30 6.05 -19.71
C PHE A 37 -9.74 5.50 -18.34
N THR A 38 -9.99 4.20 -18.24
CA THR A 38 -10.34 3.54 -16.98
C THR A 38 -9.22 3.71 -15.93
N GLU A 39 -7.98 3.46 -16.33
CA GLU A 39 -6.81 3.63 -15.46
C GLU A 39 -6.60 5.11 -15.08
N PHE A 40 -6.79 6.03 -16.03
CA PHE A 40 -6.68 7.46 -15.77
C PHE A 40 -7.76 7.97 -14.82
N SER A 41 -9.01 7.51 -14.98
CA SER A 41 -10.14 7.93 -14.16
C SER A 41 -10.16 7.28 -12.76
N TYR A 42 -9.41 6.20 -12.54
CA TYR A 42 -9.36 5.49 -11.27
C TYR A 42 -9.06 6.40 -10.08
N GLN A 43 -8.15 7.36 -10.24
CA GLN A 43 -7.81 8.32 -9.19
C GLN A 43 -9.02 9.16 -8.73
N LEU A 44 -9.98 9.43 -9.62
CA LEU A 44 -11.21 10.15 -9.27
C LEU A 44 -12.19 9.26 -8.53
N LEU A 45 -12.30 8.00 -8.92
CA LEU A 45 -13.18 7.04 -8.26
C LEU A 45 -12.74 6.81 -6.82
N GLN A 46 -11.45 6.57 -6.59
CA GLN A 46 -10.90 6.42 -5.24
C GLN A 46 -10.99 7.72 -4.43
N GLY A 47 -10.75 8.87 -5.09
CA GLY A 47 -10.90 10.18 -4.44
C GLY A 47 -12.35 10.45 -4.01
N TYR A 48 -13.32 10.05 -4.82
CA TYR A 48 -14.74 10.14 -4.47
C TYR A 48 -15.12 9.20 -3.32
N ASP A 49 -14.63 7.96 -3.32
CA ASP A 49 -14.85 7.02 -2.22
C ASP A 49 -14.36 7.61 -0.89
N PHE A 50 -13.15 8.18 -0.88
CA PHE A 50 -12.65 8.84 0.32
C PHE A 50 -13.52 10.02 0.74
N CYS A 51 -13.95 10.86 -0.21
CA CYS A 51 -14.85 11.97 0.06
C CYS A 51 -16.19 11.49 0.62
N HIS A 52 -16.75 10.42 0.08
CA HIS A 52 -17.99 9.81 0.56
C HIS A 52 -17.87 9.30 2.00
N LEU A 53 -16.80 8.55 2.29
CA LEU A 53 -16.52 8.04 3.63
C LEU A 53 -16.25 9.17 4.63
N PHE A 54 -15.55 10.23 4.19
CA PHE A 54 -15.32 11.41 5.01
C PHE A 54 -16.63 12.09 5.40
N LYS A 55 -17.52 12.32 4.42
CA LYS A 55 -18.79 13.04 4.64
C LYS A 55 -19.81 12.24 5.45
N ASN A 56 -19.91 10.93 5.22
CA ASN A 56 -21.00 10.11 5.73
C ASN A 56 -20.59 9.23 6.91
N GLU A 57 -19.31 8.83 7.00
CA GLU A 57 -18.82 7.88 8.01
C GLU A 57 -17.76 8.51 8.95
N GLY A 58 -17.42 9.79 8.76
CA GLY A 58 -16.44 10.49 9.59
C GLY A 58 -14.98 10.00 9.41
N VAL A 59 -14.69 9.31 8.30
CA VAL A 59 -13.33 8.83 8.00
C VAL A 59 -12.45 10.00 7.58
N SER A 60 -11.51 10.40 8.41
CA SER A 60 -10.62 11.55 8.16
C SER A 60 -9.22 11.17 7.66
N VAL A 61 -8.84 9.89 7.71
CA VAL A 61 -7.51 9.42 7.31
C VAL A 61 -7.63 8.27 6.31
N GLN A 62 -6.95 8.38 5.15
CA GLN A 62 -6.75 7.28 4.22
C GLN A 62 -5.30 6.82 4.24
N VAL A 63 -5.10 5.50 4.37
CA VAL A 63 -3.77 4.87 4.48
C VAL A 63 -3.54 3.97 3.27
N GLY A 64 -2.31 3.94 2.76
CA GLY A 64 -1.96 3.05 1.64
C GLY A 64 -0.47 2.90 1.41
N GLY A 65 -0.10 2.08 0.43
CA GLY A 65 1.28 2.01 -0.05
C GLY A 65 1.69 3.31 -0.77
N SER A 66 2.98 3.54 -0.92
CA SER A 66 3.51 4.75 -1.58
C SER A 66 3.03 4.90 -3.04
N ASP A 67 2.68 3.80 -3.70
CA ASP A 67 2.07 3.80 -5.04
C ASP A 67 0.65 4.40 -5.05
N GLN A 68 -0.02 4.48 -3.89
CA GLN A 68 -1.36 5.06 -3.74
C GLN A 68 -1.35 6.57 -3.45
N TRP A 69 -0.18 7.17 -3.27
CA TRP A 69 -0.07 8.59 -2.90
C TRP A 69 -0.87 9.52 -3.82
N GLY A 70 -0.76 9.31 -5.14
CA GLY A 70 -1.48 10.10 -6.14
C GLY A 70 -3.01 9.99 -6.03
N ASN A 71 -3.53 8.81 -5.71
CA ASN A 71 -4.97 8.58 -5.55
C ASN A 71 -5.48 9.15 -4.22
N ILE A 72 -4.72 8.93 -3.13
CA ILE A 72 -5.05 9.46 -1.79
C ILE A 72 -5.10 10.99 -1.82
N THR A 73 -4.09 11.63 -2.43
CA THR A 73 -4.07 13.11 -2.55
C THR A 73 -5.17 13.64 -3.45
N ALA A 74 -5.62 12.90 -4.47
CA ALA A 74 -6.81 13.28 -5.23
C ALA A 74 -8.05 13.34 -4.33
N GLY A 75 -8.17 12.43 -3.36
CA GLY A 75 -9.24 12.43 -2.36
C GLY A 75 -9.17 13.61 -1.41
N THR A 76 -8.00 13.90 -0.82
CA THR A 76 -7.85 15.07 0.08
C THR A 76 -8.10 16.39 -0.64
N ASP A 77 -7.66 16.51 -1.89
CA ASP A 77 -7.91 17.70 -2.72
C ASP A 77 -9.40 17.85 -3.06
N LEU A 78 -10.07 16.76 -3.37
CA LEU A 78 -11.51 16.75 -3.65
C LEU A 78 -12.31 17.17 -2.42
N ILE A 79 -12.01 16.58 -1.25
CA ILE A 79 -12.65 16.92 0.03
C ILE A 79 -12.49 18.42 0.31
N LYS A 80 -11.26 18.94 0.19
CA LYS A 80 -10.99 20.36 0.41
C LYS A 80 -11.85 21.25 -0.49
N ARG A 81 -11.88 20.99 -1.80
CA ARG A 81 -12.63 21.79 -2.77
C ARG A 81 -14.14 21.76 -2.52
N ILE A 82 -14.68 20.59 -2.14
CA ILE A 82 -16.10 20.46 -1.83
C ILE A 82 -16.44 21.17 -0.51
N LEU A 83 -15.56 21.13 0.49
CA LEU A 83 -15.78 21.82 1.76
C LEU A 83 -15.63 23.34 1.63
N ASP A 84 -14.69 23.81 0.81
CA ASP A 84 -14.54 25.23 0.50
C ASP A 84 -15.82 25.78 -0.17
N ASP A 85 -16.46 25.01 -1.07
CA ASP A 85 -17.73 25.37 -1.70
C ASP A 85 -18.90 25.37 -0.71
N ASP A 86 -18.90 24.48 0.30
CA ASP A 86 -19.99 24.31 1.26
C ASP A 86 -19.89 25.29 2.46
N GLU A 87 -18.89 26.19 2.52
CA GLU A 87 -18.59 27.09 3.66
C GLU A 87 -18.47 26.36 5.03
N LYS A 88 -18.28 25.06 4.99
CA LYS A 88 -18.18 24.20 6.19
C LYS A 88 -16.72 24.00 6.59
N GLY A 89 -16.20 24.99 7.26
CA GLY A 89 -15.14 24.99 8.28
C GLY A 89 -14.07 23.91 8.29
N ASP A 90 -13.16 24.02 9.12
CA ASP A 90 -11.85 23.45 9.50
C ASP A 90 -11.70 21.89 9.50
N SER A 91 -12.58 21.13 8.88
CA SER A 91 -12.47 19.66 8.79
C SER A 91 -11.39 19.25 7.80
N LYS A 92 -10.37 18.56 8.28
CA LYS A 92 -9.19 18.16 7.47
C LYS A 92 -9.19 16.67 7.21
N ALA A 93 -8.95 16.29 5.95
CA ALA A 93 -8.67 14.93 5.55
C ALA A 93 -7.17 14.73 5.35
N PHE A 94 -6.64 13.59 5.79
CA PHE A 94 -5.21 13.28 5.77
C PHE A 94 -4.94 12.02 4.97
N GLY A 95 -3.80 11.99 4.28
CA GLY A 95 -3.25 10.80 3.65
C GLY A 95 -1.98 10.35 4.36
N VAL A 96 -1.85 9.05 4.58
CA VAL A 96 -0.64 8.44 5.11
C VAL A 96 -0.20 7.33 4.17
N THR A 97 1.06 7.35 3.75
CA THR A 97 1.62 6.28 2.95
C THR A 97 2.86 5.69 3.59
N PHE A 98 3.08 4.40 3.32
CA PHE A 98 4.28 3.68 3.72
C PHE A 98 4.95 3.06 2.49
N PRO A 99 6.28 2.82 2.54
CA PRO A 99 6.99 2.19 1.45
C PRO A 99 6.40 0.84 1.08
N LEU A 100 6.40 0.51 -0.21
CA LEU A 100 5.99 -0.82 -0.67
C LEU A 100 6.94 -1.88 -0.10
N LEU A 101 6.35 -3.00 0.33
CA LEU A 101 7.11 -4.17 0.73
C LEU A 101 7.63 -4.87 -0.52
N LEU A 102 8.89 -4.64 -0.83
CA LEU A 102 9.60 -5.22 -1.95
C LEU A 102 10.61 -6.25 -1.46
N LYS A 103 10.88 -7.27 -2.26
CA LYS A 103 12.05 -8.14 -2.08
C LYS A 103 13.31 -7.41 -2.54
N GLU A 104 14.49 -7.90 -2.16
CA GLU A 104 15.79 -7.37 -2.61
C GLU A 104 15.89 -7.22 -4.14
N ASN A 105 15.31 -8.15 -4.87
CA ASN A 105 15.28 -8.14 -6.33
C ASN A 105 14.26 -7.15 -6.94
N GLY A 106 13.64 -6.28 -6.14
CA GLY A 106 12.64 -5.31 -6.57
C GLY A 106 11.24 -5.85 -6.84
N GLN A 107 11.02 -7.16 -6.72
CA GLN A 107 9.69 -7.75 -6.86
C GLN A 107 8.82 -7.44 -5.64
N LYS A 108 7.52 -7.26 -5.87
CA LYS A 108 6.56 -7.08 -4.78
C LYS A 108 6.51 -8.33 -3.91
N PHE A 109 6.63 -8.15 -2.59
CA PHE A 109 6.40 -9.22 -1.62
C PHE A 109 4.96 -9.76 -1.71
N GLY A 110 4.76 -11.04 -1.38
CA GLY A 110 3.45 -11.67 -1.44
C GLY A 110 3.02 -12.16 -2.82
N LYS A 111 3.89 -12.03 -3.85
CA LYS A 111 3.73 -12.71 -5.14
C LYS A 111 4.79 -13.81 -5.25
N SER A 112 4.36 -15.05 -5.48
CA SER A 112 5.22 -16.18 -5.83
C SER A 112 5.00 -16.56 -7.31
N GLU A 113 5.81 -17.46 -7.83
CA GLU A 113 5.61 -18.04 -9.18
C GLU A 113 4.24 -18.74 -9.29
N ASP A 114 3.75 -19.28 -8.18
CA ASP A 114 2.44 -19.94 -8.07
C ASP A 114 1.28 -18.97 -7.79
N GLY A 115 1.51 -17.66 -7.77
CA GLY A 115 0.50 -16.63 -7.54
C GLY A 115 0.64 -15.86 -6.21
N ALA A 116 -0.48 -15.43 -5.64
CA ALA A 116 -0.48 -14.64 -4.40
C ALA A 116 -0.28 -15.51 -3.15
N VAL A 117 0.45 -14.98 -2.18
CA VAL A 117 0.57 -15.58 -0.84
C VAL A 117 -0.66 -15.17 -0.02
N TRP A 118 -1.54 -16.12 0.20
CA TRP A 118 -2.81 -15.89 0.87
C TRP A 118 -2.69 -16.03 2.39
N LEU A 119 -3.37 -15.15 3.13
CA LEU A 119 -3.50 -15.25 4.58
C LEU A 119 -4.62 -16.23 5.00
N SER A 120 -5.58 -16.51 4.11
CA SER A 120 -6.64 -17.48 4.37
C SER A 120 -6.08 -18.91 4.34
N LYS A 121 -6.25 -19.65 5.44
CA LYS A 121 -5.86 -21.06 5.55
C LYS A 121 -6.54 -21.99 4.54
N GLU A 122 -7.69 -21.58 4.00
CA GLU A 122 -8.41 -22.31 2.97
C GLU A 122 -7.75 -22.20 1.59
N ARG A 123 -7.02 -21.10 1.35
CA ARG A 123 -6.32 -20.84 0.08
C ARG A 123 -4.85 -21.20 0.15
N LEU A 124 -4.21 -21.01 1.30
CA LEU A 124 -2.82 -21.37 1.56
C LEU A 124 -2.73 -21.95 2.96
N SER A 125 -2.31 -23.22 3.08
CA SER A 125 -2.20 -23.84 4.40
C SER A 125 -1.16 -23.13 5.27
N PRO A 126 -1.33 -23.09 6.62
CA PRO A 126 -0.36 -22.49 7.53
C PRO A 126 1.06 -23.03 7.34
N TYR A 127 1.20 -24.32 7.02
CA TYR A 127 2.49 -24.93 6.72
C TYR A 127 3.15 -24.32 5.47
N LYS A 128 2.40 -24.14 4.37
CA LYS A 128 2.92 -23.54 3.15
C LYS A 128 3.25 -22.06 3.36
N PHE A 129 2.44 -21.35 4.15
CA PHE A 129 2.70 -19.96 4.52
C PHE A 129 3.99 -19.85 5.36
N TYR A 130 4.15 -20.71 6.37
CA TYR A 130 5.38 -20.80 7.15
C TYR A 130 6.60 -21.08 6.26
N GLN A 131 6.52 -22.05 5.37
CA GLN A 131 7.62 -22.40 4.46
C GLN A 131 7.98 -21.23 3.53
N TYR A 132 7.00 -20.48 3.05
CA TYR A 132 7.24 -19.28 2.25
C TYR A 132 8.06 -18.23 3.02
N MET A 133 7.74 -18.03 4.30
CA MET A 133 8.46 -17.08 5.15
C MET A 133 9.89 -17.54 5.47
N VAL A 134 10.09 -18.84 5.72
CA VAL A 134 11.42 -19.43 5.96
C VAL A 134 12.34 -19.28 4.74
N GLN A 135 11.79 -19.23 3.52
CA GLN A 135 12.55 -19.04 2.28
C GLN A 135 12.96 -17.59 2.02
N SER A 136 12.67 -16.65 2.94
CA SER A 136 13.15 -15.27 2.83
C SER A 136 14.69 -15.23 2.79
N THR A 137 15.23 -14.35 1.95
CA THR A 137 16.70 -14.17 1.87
C THR A 137 17.23 -13.49 3.14
N ASP A 138 18.52 -13.65 3.41
CA ASP A 138 19.18 -12.94 4.53
C ASP A 138 19.09 -11.42 4.39
N ALA A 139 19.10 -10.92 3.14
CA ALA A 139 18.97 -9.50 2.85
C ALA A 139 17.55 -8.96 3.11
N ASP A 140 16.52 -9.81 3.03
CA ASP A 140 15.13 -9.42 3.20
C ASP A 140 14.59 -9.64 4.62
N VAL A 141 15.10 -10.66 5.31
CA VAL A 141 14.48 -11.17 6.56
C VAL A 141 14.38 -10.11 7.66
N ILE A 142 15.40 -9.30 7.86
CA ILE A 142 15.41 -8.24 8.88
C ILE A 142 14.37 -7.17 8.56
N ARG A 143 14.27 -6.77 7.28
CA ARG A 143 13.23 -5.83 6.84
C ARG A 143 11.83 -6.40 7.05
N PHE A 144 11.63 -7.69 6.78
CA PHE A 144 10.33 -8.34 7.00
C PHE A 144 10.04 -8.48 8.49
N MET A 145 11.04 -8.76 9.35
CA MET A 145 10.86 -8.72 10.79
C MET A 145 10.35 -7.36 11.27
N LYS A 146 11.00 -6.26 10.82
CA LYS A 146 10.61 -4.88 11.19
C LYS A 146 9.21 -4.49 10.70
N MET A 147 8.74 -5.04 9.58
CA MET A 147 7.47 -4.64 8.95
C MET A 147 6.29 -5.57 9.25
N LEU A 148 6.53 -6.84 9.52
CA LEU A 148 5.48 -7.85 9.61
C LEU A 148 5.30 -8.44 11.01
N THR A 149 6.14 -8.04 11.98
CA THR A 149 6.06 -8.56 13.35
C THR A 149 5.95 -7.45 14.38
N PHE A 150 5.58 -7.82 15.59
CA PHE A 150 5.61 -6.94 16.77
C PHE A 150 6.82 -7.21 17.67
N VAL A 151 7.84 -7.89 17.16
CA VAL A 151 9.10 -8.11 17.88
C VAL A 151 9.79 -6.76 18.12
N ASP A 152 10.32 -6.57 19.32
CA ASP A 152 11.00 -5.33 19.70
C ASP A 152 12.16 -5.03 18.76
N ILE A 153 12.32 -3.77 18.40
CA ILE A 153 13.35 -3.33 17.45
C ILE A 153 14.77 -3.64 17.97
N VAL A 154 14.97 -3.60 19.30
CA VAL A 154 16.26 -3.93 19.91
C VAL A 154 16.58 -5.41 19.73
N GLU A 155 15.57 -6.29 19.85
CA GLU A 155 15.72 -7.73 19.59
C GLU A 155 16.03 -8.00 18.09
N ILE A 156 15.33 -7.29 17.18
CA ILE A 156 15.58 -7.42 15.73
C ILE A 156 17.02 -6.96 15.39
N ASP A 157 17.48 -5.84 15.95
CA ASP A 157 18.84 -5.34 15.71
C ASP A 157 19.91 -6.28 16.30
N ALA A 158 19.61 -6.98 17.40
CA ALA A 158 20.47 -8.03 17.92
C ALA A 158 20.54 -9.25 17.00
N MET A 159 19.40 -9.65 16.42
CA MET A 159 19.35 -10.72 15.40
C MET A 159 20.17 -10.35 14.16
N GLU A 160 20.05 -9.12 13.66
CA GLU A 160 20.81 -8.61 12.52
C GLU A 160 22.32 -8.70 12.76
N LYS A 161 22.79 -8.31 13.93
CA LYS A 161 24.20 -8.44 14.34
C LYS A 161 24.64 -9.90 14.38
N SER A 162 23.84 -10.78 14.97
CA SER A 162 24.16 -12.19 15.13
C SER A 162 24.35 -12.92 13.78
N MET A 163 23.66 -12.45 12.71
CA MET A 163 23.79 -13.01 11.37
C MET A 163 25.21 -12.89 10.78
N SER A 164 26.00 -11.93 11.29
CA SER A 164 27.39 -11.70 10.88
C SER A 164 28.43 -12.37 11.81
N GLU A 165 27.99 -13.04 12.87
CA GLU A 165 28.88 -13.67 13.85
C GLU A 165 29.34 -15.08 13.42
N GLU A 166 30.54 -15.44 13.84
CA GLU A 166 31.08 -16.78 13.66
C GLU A 166 30.23 -17.81 14.42
N GLY A 167 29.75 -18.85 13.72
CA GLY A 167 28.90 -19.89 14.31
C GLY A 167 27.38 -19.60 14.17
N TYR A 168 26.98 -18.54 13.48
CA TYR A 168 25.58 -18.31 13.16
C TYR A 168 24.97 -19.52 12.42
N ARG A 169 23.81 -19.97 12.90
CA ARG A 169 23.08 -21.07 12.25
C ARG A 169 22.18 -20.52 11.15
N PRO A 170 22.34 -20.91 9.88
CA PRO A 170 21.49 -20.45 8.78
C PRO A 170 19.99 -20.61 9.07
N ASN A 171 19.22 -19.69 8.57
CA ASN A 171 17.75 -19.66 8.69
C ASN A 171 17.21 -19.52 10.15
N THR A 172 18.02 -19.12 11.12
CA THR A 172 17.52 -18.89 12.50
C THR A 172 16.54 -17.71 12.53
N VAL A 173 16.89 -16.59 11.92
CA VAL A 173 16.03 -15.40 11.86
C VAL A 173 14.82 -15.64 10.95
N GLN A 174 14.99 -16.36 9.84
CA GLN A 174 13.88 -16.73 8.94
C GLN A 174 12.83 -17.60 9.65
N ARG A 175 13.29 -18.56 10.48
CA ARG A 175 12.36 -19.36 11.30
C ARG A 175 11.63 -18.51 12.31
N ARG A 176 12.33 -17.60 12.99
CA ARG A 176 11.72 -16.67 13.94
C ARG A 176 10.66 -15.79 13.24
N LEU A 177 10.96 -15.24 12.07
CA LEU A 177 10.00 -14.50 11.25
C LEU A 177 8.77 -15.36 10.94
N ALA A 178 8.99 -16.57 10.43
CA ALA A 178 7.91 -17.49 10.05
C ALA A 178 7.02 -17.88 11.24
N GLU A 179 7.61 -18.10 12.41
CA GLU A 179 6.87 -18.40 13.65
C GLU A 179 6.00 -17.21 14.09
N GLU A 180 6.55 -16.00 14.09
CA GLU A 180 5.83 -14.79 14.49
C GLU A 180 4.65 -14.52 13.55
N VAL A 181 4.84 -14.55 12.24
CA VAL A 181 3.77 -14.22 11.28
C VAL A 181 2.76 -15.36 11.05
N THR A 182 3.10 -16.61 11.40
CA THR A 182 2.17 -17.75 11.25
C THR A 182 1.31 -17.95 12.51
N ARG A 183 1.70 -17.37 13.63
CA ARG A 183 0.99 -17.48 14.91
C ARG A 183 -0.36 -16.75 14.90
N PHE A 184 -0.52 -15.74 14.07
CA PHE A 184 -1.75 -14.98 13.86
C PHE A 184 -2.62 -15.64 12.78
#